data_cb5340c855aefd5917d23b59a27339f2
#
_entry.id   cb5340c855aefd5917d23b59a27339f2
#
_cell.length_a   1.000
_cell.length_b   1.000
_cell.length_c   1.000
_cell.angle_alpha   90.00
_cell.angle_beta   90.00
_cell.angle_gamma   90.00
#
_symmetry.space_group_name_H-M   'P 1'
#
loop_
_entity.id
_entity.type
_entity.pdbx_description
1 polymer ?
#
loop_
_entity_poly.entity_id
_entity_poly.type
_entity_poly.pdbx_seq_one_letter_code
_entity_poly.pdbx_strand_id
1 'polypeptide(L)'
;VFAHRPQKIRRGAREGVWALAEESLCPRVHFKCIIADGSKAYVPFRIDDMNWANAYFNSVIHPFEAQGVDFWWLDWQQWKLSKYVPGLSNTFWLNYTFFTDMVRQSAKDGIYARRPMIYHRWGGIGSHRYQIGFSGDTYATWKVLGYLPYFTSTASNIGYGYWGHDIGGHMQPKGVAATDPELYTRWLQYGVFTPIFKTHSTKNMTMEKRFWMFPEYFDDMRNAIRLRYTL
;
A
#
# COMPACT_ATOMS: atom_id res chain seq x y z
N VAL A 1 4.98 2.86 -6.86
CA VAL A 1 5.96 3.79 -6.26
C VAL A 1 5.66 3.85 -4.78
N PHE A 2 6.59 3.45 -3.97
CA PHE A 2 6.41 3.32 -2.54
C PHE A 2 6.57 4.68 -1.86
N ALA A 3 5.51 5.21 -1.25
CA ALA A 3 5.63 6.28 -0.26
C ALA A 3 6.21 5.72 1.06
N HIS A 4 7.35 5.04 0.98
CA HIS A 4 7.89 4.27 2.11
C HIS A 4 9.19 4.79 2.68
N ARG A 5 9.54 6.03 2.42
CA ARG A 5 10.51 6.80 3.24
C ARG A 5 10.20 8.27 3.05
N PRO A 6 10.22 9.09 4.09
CA PRO A 6 10.36 10.51 3.89
C PRO A 6 11.72 10.73 3.20
N GLN A 7 11.69 10.94 1.88
CA GLN A 7 12.88 11.46 1.20
C GLN A 7 13.19 12.81 1.83
N LYS A 8 14.48 13.11 1.94
CA LYS A 8 14.96 14.44 2.34
C LYS A 8 14.26 15.48 1.47
N ILE A 9 13.23 16.11 2.02
CA ILE A 9 12.54 17.22 1.37
C ILE A 9 13.57 18.33 1.18
N ARG A 10 13.91 18.61 -0.08
CA ARG A 10 14.84 19.68 -0.41
C ARG A 10 14.27 21.05 0.02
N ARG A 11 15.16 21.95 0.33
CA ARG A 11 14.99 23.28 0.98
C ARG A 11 13.86 24.22 0.46
N GLY A 12 13.10 23.90 -0.57
CA GLY A 12 12.08 24.77 -1.17
C GLY A 12 10.64 24.59 -0.66
N ALA A 13 10.32 23.51 0.07
CA ALA A 13 8.96 23.26 0.59
C ALA A 13 8.80 23.66 2.06
N ARG A 14 9.61 24.60 2.52
CA ARG A 14 9.92 24.81 3.95
C ARG A 14 8.82 25.46 4.78
N GLU A 15 7.96 26.28 4.22
CA GLU A 15 7.14 27.17 5.06
C GLU A 15 5.81 26.61 5.51
N GLY A 16 5.20 25.67 4.76
CA GLY A 16 3.87 25.16 5.11
C GLY A 16 3.88 23.94 6.04
N VAL A 17 4.76 22.96 5.78
CA VAL A 17 4.76 21.69 6.52
C VAL A 17 5.59 21.79 7.81
N TRP A 18 6.63 22.61 7.81
CA TRP A 18 7.52 22.78 8.97
C TRP A 18 6.92 23.64 10.08
N ALA A 19 6.17 24.67 9.74
CA ALA A 19 5.47 25.50 10.73
C ALA A 19 4.46 24.70 11.56
N LEU A 20 3.88 23.65 10.99
CA LEU A 20 2.95 22.77 11.69
C LEU A 20 3.65 21.72 12.57
N ALA A 21 4.93 21.47 12.37
CA ALA A 21 5.70 20.51 13.16
C ALA A 21 6.18 21.08 14.49
N GLU A 22 6.33 22.39 14.62
CA GLU A 22 6.80 23.04 15.86
C GLU A 22 5.76 23.04 16.99
N GLU A 23 4.47 22.97 16.68
CA GLU A 23 3.40 22.96 17.68
C GLU A 23 3.03 21.57 18.21
N SER A 24 3.47 20.49 17.55
CA SER A 24 3.14 19.13 17.97
C SER A 24 4.30 18.46 18.70
N LEU A 25 4.32 18.55 20.01
CA LEU A 25 5.12 17.66 20.87
C LEU A 25 4.93 16.20 20.44
N CYS A 26 6.00 15.62 19.92
CA CYS A 26 6.04 14.22 19.50
C CYS A 26 5.65 13.32 20.69
N PRO A 27 4.47 12.69 20.69
CA PRO A 27 4.11 11.79 21.80
C PRO A 27 5.02 10.58 21.75
N ARG A 28 5.52 10.16 22.87
CA ARG A 28 6.40 9.00 23.09
C ARG A 28 5.76 7.72 22.59
N VAL A 29 5.86 7.41 21.31
CA VAL A 29 5.56 6.07 20.80
C VAL A 29 6.42 5.77 19.57
N HIS A 30 7.40 4.96 19.73
CA HIS A 30 8.15 4.04 18.85
C HIS A 30 8.52 4.46 17.40
N PHE A 31 8.28 5.68 16.94
CA PHE A 31 8.80 6.20 15.69
C PHE A 31 9.77 7.34 15.96
N LYS A 32 11.00 7.21 15.48
CA LYS A 32 12.03 8.25 15.57
C LYS A 32 11.64 9.40 14.64
N CYS A 33 11.28 10.52 15.18
CA CYS A 33 11.03 11.76 14.43
C CYS A 33 12.36 12.42 13.99
N ILE A 34 12.46 13.06 12.85
CA ILE A 34 13.61 13.84 12.40
C ILE A 34 13.25 15.32 12.52
N ILE A 35 13.93 16.04 13.38
CA ILE A 35 13.79 17.48 13.56
C ILE A 35 14.83 18.20 12.68
N ALA A 36 14.60 19.48 12.38
CA ALA A 36 15.43 20.28 11.49
C ALA A 36 16.90 20.46 11.93
N ASP A 37 17.22 20.14 13.17
CA ASP A 37 18.57 20.19 13.77
C ASP A 37 19.44 18.95 13.50
N GLY A 38 18.93 18.00 12.71
CA GLY A 38 19.63 16.74 12.43
C GLY A 38 19.34 15.61 13.42
N SER A 39 18.55 15.84 14.43
CA SER A 39 18.02 14.78 15.29
C SER A 39 16.96 13.97 14.53
N LYS A 40 16.94 12.66 14.76
CA LYS A 40 16.12 11.72 13.95
C LYS A 40 14.67 11.69 14.44
N ALA A 41 13.88 12.73 14.17
CA ALA A 41 12.45 12.73 14.43
C ALA A 41 11.66 12.72 13.12
N TYR A 42 10.66 11.84 12.97
CA TYR A 42 9.75 11.87 11.82
C TYR A 42 8.66 12.92 12.05
N VAL A 43 8.32 13.67 11.00
CA VAL A 43 7.14 14.54 11.06
C VAL A 43 5.92 13.67 11.35
N PRO A 44 5.13 13.98 12.39
CA PRO A 44 3.91 13.24 12.67
C PRO A 44 2.97 13.30 11.47
N PHE A 45 2.41 12.16 11.10
CA PHE A 45 1.43 12.11 10.02
C PHE A 45 0.05 12.49 10.57
N ARG A 46 -0.46 13.63 10.16
CA ARG A 46 -1.68 14.27 10.66
C ARG A 46 -2.74 14.41 9.59
N ILE A 47 -3.09 13.31 8.92
CA ILE A 47 -4.13 13.34 7.86
C ILE A 47 -5.53 13.76 8.40
N ASP A 48 -5.70 13.71 9.71
CA ASP A 48 -6.88 14.18 10.44
C ASP A 48 -6.90 15.70 10.68
N ASP A 49 -5.81 16.40 10.39
CA ASP A 49 -5.70 17.86 10.41
C ASP A 49 -5.77 18.40 8.99
N MET A 50 -6.75 19.28 8.73
CA MET A 50 -7.01 19.79 7.38
C MET A 50 -5.83 20.63 6.83
N ASN A 51 -5.17 21.42 7.68
CA ASN A 51 -4.03 22.24 7.25
C ASN A 51 -2.85 21.36 6.91
N TRP A 52 -2.60 20.37 7.73
CA TRP A 52 -1.55 19.37 7.47
C TRP A 52 -1.85 18.58 6.19
N ALA A 53 -3.07 18.09 6.04
CA ALA A 53 -3.48 17.34 4.85
C ALA A 53 -3.31 18.17 3.57
N ASN A 54 -3.79 19.42 3.57
CA ASN A 54 -3.64 20.32 2.43
C ASN A 54 -2.17 20.58 2.09
N ALA A 55 -1.34 20.84 3.09
CA ALA A 55 0.11 21.03 2.87
C ALA A 55 0.75 19.76 2.32
N TYR A 56 0.38 18.58 2.82
CA TYR A 56 0.90 17.30 2.37
C TYR A 56 0.50 17.00 0.92
N PHE A 57 -0.78 17.17 0.56
CA PHE A 57 -1.23 16.97 -0.81
C PHE A 57 -0.53 17.94 -1.77
N ASN A 58 -0.53 19.23 -1.46
CA ASN A 58 0.04 20.24 -2.36
C ASN A 58 1.58 20.12 -2.52
N SER A 59 2.29 19.76 -1.46
CA SER A 59 3.76 19.78 -1.45
C SER A 59 4.39 18.42 -1.75
N VAL A 60 3.64 17.32 -1.61
CA VAL A 60 4.17 15.96 -1.78
C VAL A 60 3.39 15.17 -2.83
N ILE A 61 2.08 15.03 -2.66
CA ILE A 61 1.26 14.13 -3.47
C ILE A 61 1.08 14.66 -4.90
N HIS A 62 0.55 15.87 -5.06
CA HIS A 62 0.28 16.45 -6.37
C HIS A 62 1.53 16.62 -7.25
N PRO A 63 2.72 17.00 -6.72
CA PRO A 63 3.93 17.03 -7.53
C PRO A 63 4.35 15.68 -8.10
N PHE A 64 4.07 14.57 -7.40
CA PHE A 64 4.34 13.23 -7.95
C PHE A 64 3.28 12.82 -8.97
N GLU A 65 2.02 13.16 -8.75
CA GLU A 65 0.95 12.96 -9.73
C GLU A 65 1.23 13.71 -11.03
N ALA A 66 1.73 14.94 -10.94
CA ALA A 66 2.15 15.72 -12.11
C ALA A 66 3.34 15.09 -12.86
N GLN A 67 4.14 14.24 -12.20
CA GLN A 67 5.23 13.47 -12.79
C GLN A 67 4.79 12.12 -13.36
N GLY A 68 3.50 11.77 -13.27
CA GLY A 68 2.93 10.55 -13.85
C GLY A 68 2.60 9.43 -12.87
N VAL A 69 2.43 9.73 -11.58
CA VAL A 69 1.87 8.76 -10.63
C VAL A 69 0.36 8.72 -10.82
N ASP A 70 -0.18 7.56 -11.21
CA ASP A 70 -1.59 7.38 -11.54
C ASP A 70 -2.44 6.98 -10.35
N PHE A 71 -1.86 6.29 -9.36
CA PHE A 71 -2.57 5.87 -8.14
C PHE A 71 -1.62 5.67 -6.98
N TRP A 72 -2.18 5.62 -5.76
CA TRP A 72 -1.42 5.51 -4.52
C TRP A 72 -1.65 4.18 -3.83
N TRP A 73 -0.57 3.59 -3.32
CA TRP A 73 -0.65 2.51 -2.36
C TRP A 73 -0.55 3.06 -0.96
N LEU A 74 -1.63 2.88 -0.18
CA LEU A 74 -1.74 3.33 1.20
C LEU A 74 -1.47 2.15 2.12
N ASP A 75 -0.30 2.16 2.74
CA ASP A 75 0.18 1.12 3.64
C ASP A 75 0.64 1.74 4.96
N TRP A 76 0.64 0.97 6.06
CA TRP A 76 1.08 1.41 7.37
C TRP A 76 0.42 2.71 7.85
N GLN A 77 -0.91 2.70 7.85
CA GLN A 77 -1.69 3.82 8.35
C GLN A 77 -1.48 3.98 9.85
N GLN A 78 -1.28 5.22 10.25
CA GLN A 78 -0.85 5.60 11.58
C GLN A 78 -1.97 5.39 12.58
N TRP A 79 -1.90 4.30 13.31
CA TRP A 79 -2.86 3.86 14.32
C TRP A 79 -4.27 3.53 13.81
N LYS A 80 -4.99 2.79 14.63
CA LYS A 80 -6.37 2.40 14.33
C LYS A 80 -7.33 3.59 14.39
N LEU A 81 -7.12 4.48 15.36
CA LEU A 81 -7.96 5.65 15.59
C LEU A 81 -7.14 6.92 15.59
N SER A 82 -7.74 8.03 15.16
CA SER A 82 -7.19 9.36 15.33
C SER A 82 -6.99 9.67 16.82
N LYS A 83 -5.88 10.34 17.14
CA LYS A 83 -5.62 10.85 18.47
C LYS A 83 -6.37 12.15 18.78
N TYR A 84 -6.84 12.82 17.73
CA TYR A 84 -7.38 14.17 17.79
C TYR A 84 -8.87 14.22 17.51
N VAL A 85 -9.39 13.24 16.78
CA VAL A 85 -10.81 13.15 16.45
C VAL A 85 -11.37 11.86 17.07
N PRO A 86 -12.12 11.93 18.17
CA PRO A 86 -12.65 10.75 18.83
C PRO A 86 -13.46 9.85 17.90
N GLY A 87 -13.16 8.56 17.93
CA GLY A 87 -13.88 7.55 17.14
C GLY A 87 -13.52 7.51 15.66
N LEU A 88 -12.73 8.45 15.13
CA LEU A 88 -12.34 8.44 13.72
C LEU A 88 -11.31 7.34 13.46
N SER A 89 -11.63 6.41 12.56
CA SER A 89 -10.68 5.44 12.04
C SER A 89 -9.69 6.12 11.07
N ASN A 90 -8.39 6.09 11.40
CA ASN A 90 -7.37 6.63 10.53
C ASN A 90 -7.32 5.92 9.18
N THR A 91 -7.56 4.62 9.14
CA THR A 91 -7.59 3.85 7.88
C THR A 91 -8.69 4.33 6.96
N PHE A 92 -9.93 4.43 7.46
CA PHE A 92 -11.05 4.93 6.66
C PHE A 92 -10.85 6.38 6.24
N TRP A 93 -10.37 7.21 7.15
CA TRP A 93 -10.15 8.62 6.88
C TRP A 93 -9.05 8.85 5.84
N LEU A 94 -7.95 8.11 5.93
CA LEU A 94 -6.86 8.14 4.96
C LEU A 94 -7.36 7.74 3.57
N ASN A 95 -8.07 6.61 3.47
CA ASN A 95 -8.63 6.12 2.21
C ASN A 95 -9.62 7.14 1.61
N TYR A 96 -10.52 7.67 2.44
CA TYR A 96 -11.46 8.71 2.03
C TYR A 96 -10.75 9.97 1.51
N THR A 97 -9.75 10.45 2.24
CA THR A 97 -9.05 11.70 1.92
C THR A 97 -8.29 11.57 0.60
N PHE A 98 -7.52 10.51 0.41
CA PHE A 98 -6.80 10.26 -0.83
C PHE A 98 -7.75 10.06 -2.02
N PHE A 99 -8.77 9.25 -1.84
CA PHE A 99 -9.73 8.97 -2.91
C PHE A 99 -10.47 10.23 -3.34
N THR A 100 -10.98 11.01 -2.39
CA THR A 100 -11.73 12.25 -2.70
C THR A 100 -10.83 13.35 -3.25
N ASP A 101 -9.56 13.40 -2.87
CA ASP A 101 -8.61 14.31 -3.49
C ASP A 101 -8.42 13.96 -4.97
N MET A 102 -8.18 12.69 -5.31
CA MET A 102 -8.09 12.24 -6.70
C MET A 102 -9.38 12.55 -7.51
N VAL A 103 -10.56 12.40 -6.90
CA VAL A 103 -11.84 12.84 -7.54
C VAL A 103 -11.81 14.32 -7.86
N ARG A 104 -11.39 15.15 -6.91
CA ARG A 104 -11.32 16.60 -7.09
C ARG A 104 -10.31 17.03 -8.14
N GLN A 105 -9.13 16.38 -8.17
CA GLN A 105 -8.13 16.66 -9.21
C GLN A 105 -8.65 16.25 -10.60
N SER A 106 -9.23 15.06 -10.72
CA SER A 106 -9.83 14.60 -11.97
C SER A 106 -10.93 15.54 -12.49
N ALA A 107 -11.73 16.12 -11.61
CA ALA A 107 -12.77 17.07 -11.99
C ALA A 107 -12.21 18.41 -12.51
N LYS A 108 -11.00 18.81 -12.08
CA LYS A 108 -10.32 20.01 -12.62
C LYS A 108 -9.82 19.80 -14.05
N ASP A 109 -9.38 18.59 -14.37
CA ASP A 109 -8.83 18.22 -15.69
C ASP A 109 -9.94 17.97 -16.73
N GLY A 110 -11.19 18.11 -16.35
CA GLY A 110 -12.39 17.81 -17.16
C GLY A 110 -13.20 16.68 -16.55
N ILE A 111 -14.49 16.58 -16.90
CA ILE A 111 -15.39 15.60 -16.28
C ILE A 111 -14.84 14.18 -16.44
N TYR A 112 -14.36 13.61 -15.34
CA TYR A 112 -13.87 12.22 -15.24
C TYR A 112 -12.68 11.88 -16.15
N ALA A 113 -11.75 12.81 -16.35
CA ALA A 113 -10.54 12.56 -17.12
C ALA A 113 -9.75 11.33 -16.61
N ARG A 114 -9.79 11.09 -15.32
CA ARG A 114 -9.20 9.88 -14.71
C ARG A 114 -10.17 9.28 -13.67
N ARG A 115 -10.26 7.96 -13.66
CA ARG A 115 -10.96 7.25 -12.58
C ARG A 115 -10.07 7.23 -11.34
N PRO A 116 -10.52 7.77 -10.20
CA PRO A 116 -9.78 7.67 -8.95
C PRO A 116 -9.54 6.21 -8.59
N MET A 117 -8.33 5.90 -8.16
CA MET A 117 -7.96 4.55 -7.75
C MET A 117 -6.94 4.61 -6.62
N ILE A 118 -7.18 3.89 -5.55
CA ILE A 118 -6.20 3.66 -4.50
C ILE A 118 -6.07 2.17 -4.22
N TYR A 119 -4.87 1.77 -3.85
CA TYR A 119 -4.54 0.45 -3.37
C TYR A 119 -4.30 0.54 -1.87
N HIS A 120 -5.16 -0.07 -1.08
CA HIS A 120 -5.10 0.04 0.37
C HIS A 120 -5.06 -1.33 1.04
N ARG A 121 -4.76 -1.35 2.31
CA ARG A 121 -4.49 -2.58 3.02
C ARG A 121 -5.56 -2.89 4.05
N TRP A 122 -5.60 -2.10 5.10
CA TRP A 122 -6.54 -2.35 6.18
C TRP A 122 -7.87 -1.69 5.93
N GLY A 123 -8.90 -2.42 6.26
CA GLY A 123 -10.24 -1.93 6.13
C GLY A 123 -11.21 -2.93 6.75
N GLY A 124 -12.46 -2.72 6.50
CA GLY A 124 -13.55 -3.55 6.92
C GLY A 124 -14.73 -3.34 6.00
N ILE A 125 -15.91 -3.64 6.47
CA ILE A 125 -17.16 -3.38 5.75
C ILE A 125 -17.21 -1.91 5.33
N GLY A 126 -17.40 -1.66 4.03
CA GLY A 126 -17.40 -0.31 3.46
C GLY A 126 -16.09 0.13 2.80
N SER A 127 -14.94 -0.51 3.09
CA SER A 127 -13.66 -0.15 2.49
C SER A 127 -13.56 -0.47 1.00
N HIS A 128 -14.41 -1.35 0.47
CA HIS A 128 -14.54 -1.63 -0.96
C HIS A 128 -14.88 -0.39 -1.81
N ARG A 129 -15.38 0.70 -1.20
CA ARG A 129 -15.59 2.00 -1.87
C ARG A 129 -14.31 2.59 -2.45
N TYR A 130 -13.15 2.16 -1.96
CA TYR A 130 -11.84 2.66 -2.33
C TYR A 130 -11.06 1.65 -3.18
N GLN A 131 -11.77 0.80 -3.87
CA GLN A 131 -11.47 -0.21 -4.88
C GLN A 131 -10.55 -1.34 -4.41
N ILE A 132 -9.22 -1.12 -4.34
CA ILE A 132 -8.28 -2.22 -4.32
C ILE A 132 -7.82 -2.51 -2.90
N GLY A 133 -8.11 -3.72 -2.43
CA GLY A 133 -7.59 -4.25 -1.19
C GLY A 133 -6.69 -5.47 -1.39
N PHE A 134 -5.99 -5.90 -0.36
CA PHE A 134 -5.20 -7.11 -0.37
C PHE A 134 -5.05 -7.72 1.03
N SER A 135 -4.59 -8.96 1.08
CA SER A 135 -4.51 -9.75 2.32
C SER A 135 -3.43 -9.29 3.31
N GLY A 136 -2.54 -8.39 2.92
CA GLY A 136 -1.47 -7.88 3.79
C GLY A 136 -0.26 -8.82 3.91
N ASP A 137 0.50 -8.68 5.00
CA ASP A 137 1.75 -9.38 5.25
C ASP A 137 1.52 -10.82 5.67
N THR A 138 1.46 -11.71 4.71
CA THR A 138 1.28 -13.14 4.94
C THR A 138 2.61 -13.88 4.91
N TYR A 139 2.68 -15.01 5.62
CA TYR A 139 3.85 -15.89 5.56
C TYR A 139 3.85 -16.75 4.29
N ALA A 140 5.03 -16.96 3.71
CA ALA A 140 5.25 -17.86 2.58
C ALA A 140 5.12 -19.31 3.03
N THR A 141 3.90 -19.84 3.13
CA THR A 141 3.61 -21.20 3.54
C THR A 141 2.46 -21.81 2.73
N TRP A 142 2.49 -23.13 2.56
CA TRP A 142 1.40 -23.90 1.94
C TRP A 142 0.07 -23.70 2.67
N LYS A 143 0.11 -23.58 4.01
CA LYS A 143 -1.09 -23.32 4.81
C LYS A 143 -1.74 -21.99 4.43
N VAL A 144 -0.95 -20.95 4.25
CA VAL A 144 -1.46 -19.64 3.83
C VAL A 144 -2.01 -19.73 2.42
N LEU A 145 -1.26 -20.30 1.47
CA LEU A 145 -1.74 -20.47 0.10
C LEU A 145 -3.09 -21.21 0.06
N GLY A 146 -3.24 -22.30 0.82
CA GLY A 146 -4.49 -23.06 0.90
C GLY A 146 -5.67 -22.26 1.47
N TYR A 147 -5.41 -21.23 2.28
CA TYR A 147 -6.44 -20.35 2.84
C TYR A 147 -6.89 -19.24 1.88
N LEU A 148 -6.04 -18.81 0.96
CA LEU A 148 -6.31 -17.64 0.12
C LEU A 148 -7.57 -17.75 -0.77
N PRO A 149 -7.94 -18.91 -1.36
CA PRO A 149 -9.19 -19.03 -2.10
C PRO A 149 -10.42 -18.72 -1.25
N TYR A 150 -10.44 -19.23 -0.03
CA TYR A 150 -11.50 -18.90 0.95
C TYR A 150 -11.51 -17.41 1.28
N PHE A 151 -10.34 -16.82 1.56
CA PHE A 151 -10.23 -15.41 1.88
C PHE A 151 -10.69 -14.53 0.71
N THR A 152 -10.31 -14.86 -0.52
CA THR A 152 -10.72 -14.12 -1.71
C THR A 152 -12.23 -14.16 -1.91
N SER A 153 -12.86 -15.32 -1.77
CA SER A 153 -14.29 -15.45 -1.93
C SER A 153 -15.08 -14.71 -0.82
N THR A 154 -14.59 -14.74 0.42
CA THR A 154 -15.19 -13.98 1.51
C THR A 154 -15.01 -12.48 1.38
N ALA A 155 -13.87 -12.00 0.83
CA ALA A 155 -13.68 -10.61 0.49
C ALA A 155 -14.69 -10.14 -0.58
N SER A 156 -14.95 -10.96 -1.59
CA SER A 156 -15.96 -10.69 -2.62
C SER A 156 -17.36 -10.55 -2.03
N ASN A 157 -17.72 -11.34 -1.02
CA ASN A 157 -19.02 -11.27 -0.36
C ASN A 157 -19.30 -9.92 0.33
N ILE A 158 -18.27 -9.16 0.67
CA ILE A 158 -18.40 -7.81 1.22
C ILE A 158 -18.05 -6.70 0.23
N GLY A 159 -18.05 -7.02 -1.06
CA GLY A 159 -17.93 -6.06 -2.15
C GLY A 159 -16.50 -5.80 -2.65
N TYR A 160 -15.48 -6.49 -2.14
CA TYR A 160 -14.11 -6.38 -2.66
C TYR A 160 -13.96 -7.12 -3.99
N GLY A 161 -14.41 -6.49 -5.08
CA GLY A 161 -14.24 -7.02 -6.43
C GLY A 161 -12.80 -6.90 -6.96
N TYR A 162 -12.01 -5.94 -6.45
CA TYR A 162 -10.60 -5.76 -6.75
C TYR A 162 -9.76 -6.16 -5.54
N TRP A 163 -9.45 -7.44 -5.45
CA TRP A 163 -8.75 -8.05 -4.34
C TRP A 163 -7.51 -8.80 -4.80
N GLY A 164 -6.47 -8.79 -4.02
CA GLY A 164 -5.22 -9.46 -4.33
C GLY A 164 -4.45 -9.94 -3.12
N HIS A 165 -3.30 -10.48 -3.41
CA HIS A 165 -2.37 -11.03 -2.43
C HIS A 165 -0.94 -10.70 -2.80
N ASP A 166 -0.04 -10.77 -1.84
CA ASP A 166 1.39 -10.82 -2.12
C ASP A 166 1.75 -12.23 -2.59
N ILE A 167 1.88 -12.41 -3.92
CA ILE A 167 2.15 -13.72 -4.52
C ILE A 167 3.46 -14.26 -3.99
N GLY A 168 3.40 -15.48 -3.43
CA GLY A 168 4.51 -16.15 -2.76
C GLY A 168 4.71 -15.73 -1.29
N GLY A 169 3.75 -15.00 -0.71
CA GLY A 169 3.81 -14.49 0.67
C GLY A 169 4.73 -13.28 0.84
N HIS A 170 4.49 -12.49 1.86
CA HIS A 170 5.27 -11.28 2.18
C HIS A 170 6.51 -11.60 3.03
N MET A 171 6.37 -12.51 3.99
CA MET A 171 7.41 -12.83 4.96
C MET A 171 7.81 -14.31 4.89
N GLN A 172 9.11 -14.56 5.11
CA GLN A 172 9.62 -15.92 5.29
C GLN A 172 9.29 -16.43 6.70
N PRO A 173 8.85 -17.68 6.85
CA PRO A 173 8.75 -18.30 8.14
C PRO A 173 10.13 -18.38 8.83
N LYS A 174 10.13 -18.38 10.16
CA LYS A 174 11.37 -18.52 10.92
C LYS A 174 12.08 -19.82 10.56
N GLY A 175 13.39 -19.72 10.28
CA GLY A 175 14.24 -20.86 9.92
C GLY A 175 14.20 -21.26 8.46
N VAL A 176 13.41 -20.60 7.61
CA VAL A 176 13.41 -20.84 6.16
C VAL A 176 14.44 -19.93 5.51
N ALA A 177 15.42 -20.52 4.84
CA ALA A 177 16.58 -19.80 4.30
C ALA A 177 16.35 -19.20 2.91
N ALA A 178 15.38 -19.69 2.15
CA ALA A 178 15.10 -19.22 0.79
C ALA A 178 13.63 -19.40 0.40
N THR A 179 13.22 -18.76 -0.67
CA THR A 179 11.89 -18.98 -1.27
C THR A 179 11.79 -20.43 -1.76
N ASP A 180 10.74 -21.13 -1.38
CA ASP A 180 10.38 -22.43 -1.94
C ASP A 180 9.87 -22.23 -3.38
N PRO A 181 10.57 -22.75 -4.41
CA PRO A 181 10.22 -22.51 -5.80
C PRO A 181 8.87 -23.12 -6.18
N GLU A 182 8.51 -24.28 -5.66
CA GLU A 182 7.23 -24.91 -5.96
C GLU A 182 6.10 -24.12 -5.32
N LEU A 183 6.20 -23.79 -4.04
CA LEU A 183 5.22 -22.95 -3.35
C LEU A 183 4.99 -21.63 -4.08
N TYR A 184 6.07 -20.96 -4.50
CA TYR A 184 5.98 -19.72 -5.25
C TYR A 184 5.27 -19.91 -6.59
N THR A 185 5.60 -20.98 -7.31
CA THR A 185 4.97 -21.32 -8.58
C THR A 185 3.47 -21.57 -8.42
N ARG A 186 3.06 -22.38 -7.44
CA ARG A 186 1.64 -22.65 -7.16
C ARG A 186 0.89 -21.40 -6.74
N TRP A 187 1.55 -20.52 -5.98
CA TRP A 187 0.95 -19.24 -5.59
C TRP A 187 0.76 -18.32 -6.80
N LEU A 188 1.72 -18.29 -7.72
CA LEU A 188 1.61 -17.54 -8.96
C LEU A 188 0.49 -18.11 -9.83
N GLN A 189 0.39 -19.43 -9.99
CA GLN A 189 -0.69 -20.09 -10.71
C GLN A 189 -2.07 -19.77 -10.12
N TYR A 190 -2.20 -19.73 -8.80
CA TYR A 190 -3.41 -19.24 -8.15
C TYR A 190 -3.63 -17.74 -8.42
N GLY A 191 -2.58 -16.94 -8.32
CA GLY A 191 -2.64 -15.50 -8.47
C GLY A 191 -3.12 -15.02 -9.82
N VAL A 192 -2.93 -15.80 -10.90
CA VAL A 192 -3.41 -15.41 -12.25
C VAL A 192 -4.93 -15.29 -12.31
N PHE A 193 -5.65 -15.93 -11.40
CA PHE A 193 -7.11 -15.84 -11.29
C PHE A 193 -7.59 -14.76 -10.32
N THR A 194 -6.68 -14.06 -9.64
CA THR A 194 -7.06 -12.96 -8.76
C THR A 194 -7.13 -11.64 -9.53
N PRO A 195 -8.06 -10.71 -9.20
CA PRO A 195 -8.16 -9.43 -9.89
C PRO A 195 -6.87 -8.63 -9.87
N ILE A 196 -6.16 -8.62 -8.76
CA ILE A 196 -4.86 -7.96 -8.63
C ILE A 196 -3.76 -9.01 -8.63
N PHE A 197 -2.88 -8.91 -9.61
CA PHE A 197 -1.75 -9.81 -9.80
C PHE A 197 -0.45 -9.06 -9.51
N LYS A 198 0.14 -9.30 -8.35
CA LYS A 198 1.43 -8.70 -7.99
C LYS A 198 2.26 -9.62 -7.11
N THR A 199 3.57 -9.51 -7.25
CA THR A 199 4.53 -10.07 -6.30
C THR A 199 4.95 -8.97 -5.33
N HIS A 200 5.15 -9.33 -4.08
CA HIS A 200 5.66 -8.42 -3.06
C HIS A 200 6.29 -9.21 -1.91
N SER A 201 7.29 -8.63 -1.28
CA SER A 201 7.97 -9.25 -0.13
C SER A 201 8.63 -8.21 0.75
N THR A 202 9.10 -8.63 1.90
CA THR A 202 10.01 -7.84 2.73
C THR A 202 11.32 -7.58 1.98
N LYS A 203 12.14 -6.67 2.53
CA LYS A 203 13.50 -6.41 2.04
C LYS A 203 14.49 -7.56 2.28
N ASN A 204 14.03 -8.68 2.82
CA ASN A 204 14.88 -9.85 3.05
C ASN A 204 15.29 -10.47 1.72
N MET A 205 16.60 -10.55 1.48
CA MET A 205 17.17 -11.10 0.24
C MET A 205 16.84 -12.57 0.00
N THR A 206 16.42 -13.31 1.03
CA THR A 206 15.98 -14.71 0.90
C THR A 206 14.59 -14.85 0.27
N MET A 207 13.85 -13.73 0.13
CA MET A 207 12.52 -13.68 -0.46
C MET A 207 12.59 -13.35 -1.96
N GLU A 208 13.26 -14.20 -2.75
CA GLU A 208 13.31 -14.01 -4.20
C GLU A 208 11.90 -14.08 -4.82
N LYS A 209 11.55 -13.11 -5.64
CA LYS A 209 10.24 -12.99 -6.31
C LYS A 209 10.35 -12.72 -7.81
N ARG A 210 11.54 -12.68 -8.34
CA ARG A 210 11.77 -12.57 -9.78
C ARG A 210 11.62 -13.96 -10.39
N PHE A 211 10.53 -14.23 -11.06
CA PHE A 211 10.19 -15.57 -11.54
C PHE A 211 11.22 -16.15 -12.50
N TRP A 212 12.00 -15.31 -13.18
CA TRP A 212 13.12 -15.76 -14.04
C TRP A 212 14.34 -16.28 -13.26
N MET A 213 14.36 -16.12 -11.94
CA MET A 213 15.38 -16.71 -11.07
C MET A 213 15.09 -18.16 -10.68
N PHE A 214 13.99 -18.72 -11.16
CA PHE A 214 13.57 -20.10 -10.92
C PHE A 214 13.52 -20.87 -12.25
N PRO A 215 14.66 -21.23 -12.83
CA PRO A 215 14.73 -21.80 -14.19
C PRO A 215 13.93 -23.10 -14.34
N GLU A 216 13.88 -23.94 -13.31
CA GLU A 216 13.13 -25.19 -13.29
C GLU A 216 11.61 -24.99 -13.43
N TYR A 217 11.08 -23.86 -12.97
CA TYR A 217 9.65 -23.54 -12.96
C TYR A 217 9.30 -22.37 -13.90
N PHE A 218 10.28 -21.84 -14.60
CA PHE A 218 10.09 -20.63 -15.42
C PHE A 218 8.98 -20.79 -16.46
N ASP A 219 8.93 -21.93 -17.16
CA ASP A 219 7.94 -22.18 -18.19
C ASP A 219 6.54 -22.32 -17.62
N ASP A 220 6.40 -22.96 -16.46
CA ASP A 220 5.12 -23.08 -15.76
C ASP A 220 4.57 -21.70 -15.34
N MET A 221 5.42 -20.87 -14.76
CA MET A 221 5.05 -19.53 -14.38
C MET A 221 4.72 -18.65 -15.59
N ARG A 222 5.53 -18.73 -16.65
CA ARG A 222 5.30 -18.00 -17.89
C ARG A 222 3.97 -18.40 -18.53
N ASN A 223 3.67 -19.68 -18.58
CA ASN A 223 2.42 -20.21 -19.15
C ASN A 223 1.20 -19.78 -18.33
N ALA A 224 1.30 -19.78 -17.01
CA ALA A 224 0.27 -19.27 -16.12
C ALA A 224 0.00 -17.76 -16.38
N ILE A 225 1.05 -16.96 -16.52
CA ILE A 225 0.92 -15.53 -16.85
C ILE A 225 0.28 -15.35 -18.24
N ARG A 226 0.69 -16.14 -19.23
CA ARG A 226 0.07 -16.10 -20.57
C ARG A 226 -1.41 -16.44 -20.52
N LEU A 227 -1.78 -17.46 -19.75
CA LEU A 227 -3.20 -17.81 -19.54
C LEU A 227 -3.99 -16.60 -19.03
N ARG A 228 -3.47 -15.83 -18.05
CA ARG A 228 -4.14 -14.63 -17.56
C ARG A 228 -4.47 -13.62 -18.65
N TYR A 229 -3.60 -13.47 -19.65
CA TYR A 229 -3.83 -12.53 -20.76
C TYR A 229 -4.80 -13.04 -21.84
N THR A 230 -5.25 -14.29 -21.71
CA THR A 230 -6.27 -14.87 -22.60
C THR A 230 -7.66 -14.93 -21.95
N LEU A 231 -7.74 -14.67 -20.65
CA LEU A 231 -8.99 -14.63 -19.88
C LEU A 231 -9.57 -13.22 -19.87
#